data_c0d8d8eddde2550a980eb2b80efeefbc
#
_entry.id   c0d8d8eddde2550a980eb2b80efeefbc
#
_cell.length_a   1.000
_cell.length_b   1.000
_cell.length_c   1.000
_cell.angle_alpha   90.00
_cell.angle_beta   90.00
_cell.angle_gamma   90.00
#
_symmetry.space_group_name_H-M   'P 1'
#
loop_
_entity.id
_entity.type
_entity.pdbx_description
1 polymer ?
#
loop_
_entity_poly.entity_id
_entity_poly.type
_entity_poly.pdbx_seq_one_letter_code
_entity_poly.pdbx_strand_id
1 'polypeptide(L)'
;NIIPGIQMSARPSGTVDEESENYFKKNFFEKLKVSCHNIDAIFLVLHGAMVSTNHDDFEGDFLKEIQSFLSKENISIPIVAVLDLHANVSENMIKYSTCVYAYRKNPHSDSRETAVKAASILNDLFINPNVEQIHLDTNYILPPTGVGTASDPMKTILEEALKIEEKDPEIICINVMA
;
A
#
# COMPACT_ATOMS: atom_id res chain seq x y z
N ASN A 1 0.96 -8.96 -19.04
CA ASN A 1 2.08 -8.06 -19.40
C ASN A 1 2.22 -6.95 -18.37
N ILE A 2 3.46 -6.50 -18.11
CA ILE A 2 3.73 -5.40 -17.19
C ILE A 2 4.06 -4.16 -18.01
N ILE A 3 3.39 -3.04 -17.70
CA ILE A 3 3.73 -1.72 -18.20
C ILE A 3 4.41 -0.98 -17.03
N PRO A 4 5.73 -0.74 -17.09
CA PRO A 4 6.43 -0.12 -15.99
C PRO A 4 6.02 1.35 -15.83
N GLY A 5 5.69 1.73 -14.61
CA GLY A 5 5.42 3.10 -14.20
C GLY A 5 6.70 3.92 -13.97
N ILE A 6 6.66 4.75 -12.94
CA ILE A 6 7.81 5.49 -12.42
C ILE A 6 8.31 4.82 -11.14
N GLN A 7 9.62 4.86 -10.91
CA GLN A 7 10.23 4.50 -9.64
C GLN A 7 11.07 5.68 -9.16
N MET A 8 10.80 6.10 -7.94
CA MET A 8 11.64 7.02 -7.17
C MET A 8 11.85 6.44 -5.78
N SER A 9 13.03 6.61 -5.24
CA SER A 9 13.34 6.19 -3.88
C SER A 9 14.31 7.15 -3.22
N ALA A 10 14.13 7.36 -1.93
CA ALA A 10 15.04 8.11 -1.09
C ALA A 10 15.24 7.37 0.23
N ARG A 11 16.29 7.72 0.96
CA ARG A 11 16.42 7.23 2.34
C ARG A 11 15.44 7.99 3.24
N PRO A 12 14.94 7.37 4.32
CA PRO A 12 14.16 8.08 5.33
C PRO A 12 14.88 9.35 5.78
N SER A 13 14.19 10.48 5.71
CA SER A 13 14.76 11.80 5.92
C SER A 13 13.65 12.78 6.33
N GLY A 14 13.80 14.06 6.02
CA GLY A 14 12.80 15.08 6.27
C GLY A 14 11.63 15.03 5.27
N THR A 15 10.73 15.99 5.43
CA THR A 15 9.57 16.21 4.56
C THR A 15 10.01 16.33 3.09
N VAL A 16 9.30 15.66 2.20
CA VAL A 16 9.53 15.72 0.75
C VAL A 16 9.13 17.11 0.24
N ASP A 17 10.00 17.72 -0.55
CA ASP A 17 9.73 19.03 -1.13
C ASP A 17 8.73 18.99 -2.27
N GLU A 18 8.12 20.13 -2.55
CA GLU A 18 7.12 20.29 -3.59
C GLU A 18 7.65 19.95 -5.00
N GLU A 19 8.91 20.24 -5.30
CA GLU A 19 9.50 19.97 -6.60
C GLU A 19 9.60 18.46 -6.86
N SER A 20 10.06 17.70 -5.87
CA SER A 20 10.17 16.24 -5.93
C SER A 20 8.80 15.57 -6.04
N GLU A 21 7.82 16.05 -5.26
CA GLU A 21 6.45 15.58 -5.33
C GLU A 21 5.83 15.83 -6.71
N ASN A 22 5.91 17.06 -7.20
CA ASN A 22 5.36 17.45 -8.50
C ASN A 22 6.02 16.68 -9.64
N TYR A 23 7.34 16.48 -9.58
CA TYR A 23 8.06 15.66 -10.54
C TYR A 23 7.54 14.22 -10.58
N PHE A 24 7.36 13.59 -9.41
CA PHE A 24 6.83 12.24 -9.32
C PHE A 24 5.42 12.15 -9.88
N LYS A 25 4.48 12.98 -9.38
CA LYS A 25 3.08 12.99 -9.80
C LYS A 25 2.94 13.24 -11.30
N LYS A 26 3.64 14.25 -11.83
CA LYS A 26 3.62 14.56 -13.27
C LYS A 26 3.99 13.35 -14.11
N ASN A 27 5.16 12.74 -13.84
CA ASN A 27 5.64 11.60 -14.61
C ASN A 27 4.75 10.36 -14.47
N PHE A 28 4.17 10.15 -13.30
CA PHE A 28 3.21 9.06 -13.08
C PHE A 28 1.96 9.26 -13.93
N PHE A 29 1.32 10.41 -13.83
CA PHE A 29 0.07 10.68 -14.55
C PHE A 29 0.25 10.80 -16.06
N GLU A 30 1.38 11.30 -16.55
CA GLU A 30 1.71 11.25 -17.97
C GLU A 30 1.76 9.82 -18.52
N LYS A 31 2.39 8.89 -17.78
CA LYS A 31 2.41 7.47 -18.13
C LYS A 31 1.03 6.82 -18.00
N LEU A 32 0.32 7.09 -16.91
CA LEU A 32 -1.02 6.55 -16.71
C LEU A 32 -1.97 6.98 -17.82
N LYS A 33 -1.93 8.26 -18.23
CA LYS A 33 -2.76 8.79 -19.33
C LYS A 33 -2.56 8.05 -20.65
N VAL A 34 -1.33 7.64 -20.95
CA VAL A 34 -1.02 6.90 -22.20
C VAL A 34 -1.46 5.45 -22.11
N SER A 35 -1.45 4.85 -20.92
CA SER A 35 -1.64 3.41 -20.74
C SER A 35 -3.00 3.01 -20.14
N CYS A 36 -3.76 3.93 -19.58
CA CYS A 36 -4.94 3.62 -18.76
C CYS A 36 -6.00 2.76 -19.44
N HIS A 37 -6.17 2.87 -20.76
CA HIS A 37 -7.11 2.03 -21.54
C HIS A 37 -6.54 0.66 -21.93
N ASN A 38 -5.28 0.36 -21.60
CA ASN A 38 -4.58 -0.88 -21.96
C ASN A 38 -4.04 -1.62 -20.74
N ILE A 39 -4.49 -1.26 -19.54
CA ILE A 39 -4.11 -1.92 -18.29
C ILE A 39 -5.36 -2.46 -17.59
N ASP A 40 -5.20 -3.60 -16.93
CA ASP A 40 -6.26 -4.27 -16.19
C ASP A 40 -6.21 -3.99 -14.69
N ALA A 41 -5.09 -3.45 -14.20
CA ALA A 41 -4.88 -3.12 -12.80
C ALA A 41 -3.72 -2.14 -12.61
N ILE A 42 -3.64 -1.54 -11.43
CA ILE A 42 -2.49 -0.76 -10.97
C ILE A 42 -1.89 -1.46 -9.75
N PHE A 43 -0.57 -1.71 -9.80
CA PHE A 43 0.20 -2.25 -8.69
C PHE A 43 1.21 -1.21 -8.24
N LEU A 44 1.10 -0.78 -6.98
CA LEU A 44 1.93 0.26 -6.39
C LEU A 44 2.81 -0.32 -5.29
N VAL A 45 4.04 0.16 -5.18
CA VAL A 45 4.92 -0.09 -4.04
C VAL A 45 5.20 1.27 -3.41
N LEU A 46 4.62 1.49 -2.26
CA LEU A 46 4.66 2.76 -1.51
C LEU A 46 5.28 2.50 -0.13
N HIS A 47 5.54 3.55 0.63
CA HIS A 47 5.94 3.42 2.03
C HIS A 47 4.70 3.37 2.94
N GLY A 48 3.83 4.35 2.84
CA GLY A 48 2.63 4.49 3.68
C GLY A 48 2.79 5.46 4.85
N ALA A 49 3.93 6.15 4.95
CA ALA A 49 4.16 7.19 5.95
C ALA A 49 4.92 8.39 5.37
N MET A 50 4.77 8.63 4.07
CA MET A 50 5.44 9.76 3.42
C MET A 50 4.68 11.05 3.73
N VAL A 51 5.43 12.07 4.16
CA VAL A 51 4.94 13.44 4.35
C VAL A 51 5.64 14.34 3.35
N SER A 52 4.87 15.17 2.67
CA SER A 52 5.40 16.21 1.79
C SER A 52 5.06 17.62 2.31
N THR A 53 5.59 18.64 1.70
CA THR A 53 5.27 20.03 2.05
C THR A 53 3.80 20.38 1.82
N ASN A 54 3.10 19.63 0.97
CA ASN A 54 1.72 19.88 0.59
C ASN A 54 0.73 18.87 1.19
N HIS A 55 1.22 17.70 1.65
CA HIS A 55 0.39 16.59 2.10
C HIS A 55 0.96 15.92 3.34
N ASP A 56 0.18 15.85 4.42
CA ASP A 56 0.50 15.06 5.62
C ASP A 56 0.31 13.55 5.37
N ASP A 57 -0.59 13.19 4.46
CA ASP A 57 -0.85 11.83 3.98
C ASP A 57 -0.66 11.80 2.45
N PHE A 58 0.59 11.73 2.01
CA PHE A 58 0.89 11.72 0.58
C PHE A 58 0.29 10.51 -0.14
N GLU A 59 0.42 9.31 0.43
CA GLU A 59 -0.03 8.08 -0.20
C GLU A 59 -1.55 8.02 -0.34
N GLY A 60 -2.28 8.42 0.69
CA GLY A 60 -3.74 8.46 0.65
C GLY A 60 -4.27 9.49 -0.36
N ASP A 61 -3.67 10.68 -0.39
CA ASP A 61 -4.04 11.71 -1.37
C ASP A 61 -3.66 11.31 -2.79
N PHE A 62 -2.52 10.65 -2.98
CA PHE A 62 -2.10 10.13 -4.28
C PHE A 62 -3.03 9.05 -4.80
N LEU A 63 -3.45 8.10 -3.96
CA LEU A 63 -4.44 7.08 -4.32
C LEU A 63 -5.79 7.71 -4.70
N LYS A 64 -6.22 8.75 -3.99
CA LYS A 64 -7.41 9.53 -4.31
C LYS A 64 -7.31 10.22 -5.67
N GLU A 65 -6.15 10.79 -5.99
CA GLU A 65 -5.89 11.40 -7.29
C GLU A 65 -5.94 10.36 -8.42
N ILE A 66 -5.37 9.16 -8.21
CA ILE A 66 -5.45 8.05 -9.18
C ILE A 66 -6.90 7.65 -9.43
N GLN A 67 -7.69 7.43 -8.38
CA GLN A 67 -9.11 7.08 -8.52
C GLN A 67 -9.91 8.18 -9.21
N SER A 68 -9.60 9.44 -8.91
CA SER A 68 -10.23 10.58 -9.57
C SER A 68 -9.90 10.65 -11.07
N PHE A 69 -8.67 10.33 -11.43
CA PHE A 69 -8.24 10.23 -12.83
C PHE A 69 -8.96 9.11 -13.56
N LEU A 70 -8.94 7.88 -13.00
CA LEU A 70 -9.60 6.71 -13.59
C LEU A 70 -11.10 6.95 -13.78
N SER A 71 -11.75 7.56 -12.80
CA SER A 71 -13.18 7.89 -12.86
C SER A 71 -13.50 8.88 -13.99
N LYS A 72 -12.66 9.88 -14.24
CA LYS A 72 -12.81 10.80 -15.38
C LYS A 72 -12.68 10.12 -16.73
N GLU A 73 -11.86 9.08 -16.81
CA GLU A 73 -11.68 8.28 -18.02
C GLU A 73 -12.73 7.15 -18.14
N ASN A 74 -13.67 7.04 -17.19
CA ASN A 74 -14.66 5.96 -17.08
C ASN A 74 -14.02 4.56 -16.97
N ILE A 75 -12.90 4.46 -16.23
CA ILE A 75 -12.15 3.23 -16.01
C ILE A 75 -12.35 2.78 -14.56
N SER A 76 -12.67 1.49 -14.39
CA SER A 76 -12.78 0.83 -13.09
C SER A 76 -11.88 -0.40 -13.09
N ILE A 77 -10.72 -0.28 -12.46
CA ILE A 77 -9.73 -1.35 -12.33
C ILE A 77 -9.21 -1.41 -10.90
N PRO A 78 -8.77 -2.59 -10.42
CA PRO A 78 -8.23 -2.72 -9.07
C PRO A 78 -6.89 -1.97 -8.91
N ILE A 79 -6.70 -1.40 -7.72
CA ILE A 79 -5.45 -0.79 -7.28
C ILE A 79 -4.97 -1.57 -6.06
N VAL A 80 -3.85 -2.27 -6.18
CA VAL A 80 -3.19 -2.95 -5.07
C VAL A 80 -1.96 -2.15 -4.66
N ALA A 81 -1.87 -1.83 -3.38
CA ALA A 81 -0.75 -1.11 -2.79
C ALA A 81 0.02 -2.01 -1.81
N VAL A 82 1.32 -2.15 -2.04
CA VAL A 82 2.25 -2.73 -1.07
C VAL A 82 2.81 -1.62 -0.21
N LEU A 83 2.72 -1.77 1.12
CA LEU A 83 3.21 -0.81 2.09
C LEU A 83 4.31 -1.41 2.96
N ASP A 84 5.11 -0.53 3.55
CA ASP A 84 6.01 -0.86 4.64
C ASP A 84 5.20 -1.12 5.93
N LEU A 85 5.72 -1.93 6.83
CA LEU A 85 5.06 -2.17 8.12
C LEU A 85 5.04 -0.92 9.01
N HIS A 86 5.95 0.06 8.78
CA HIS A 86 5.95 1.35 9.45
C HIS A 86 4.99 2.38 8.80
N ALA A 87 4.02 1.89 8.02
CA ALA A 87 3.01 2.75 7.42
C ALA A 87 2.08 3.34 8.48
N ASN A 88 1.75 4.61 8.33
CA ASN A 88 0.68 5.28 9.07
C ASN A 88 -0.58 5.28 8.20
N VAL A 89 -1.29 4.16 8.23
CA VAL A 89 -2.42 3.93 7.32
C VAL A 89 -3.55 4.89 7.61
N SER A 90 -4.01 5.57 6.57
CA SER A 90 -5.11 6.51 6.62
C SER A 90 -6.41 5.91 6.05
N GLU A 91 -7.54 6.54 6.39
CA GLU A 91 -8.82 6.20 5.76
C GLU A 91 -8.77 6.35 4.23
N ASN A 92 -8.03 7.33 3.71
CA ASN A 92 -7.86 7.53 2.28
C ASN A 92 -7.12 6.38 1.61
N MET A 93 -6.07 5.85 2.24
CA MET A 93 -5.35 4.69 1.70
C MET A 93 -6.27 3.49 1.53
N ILE A 94 -7.13 3.22 2.52
CA ILE A 94 -8.11 2.13 2.48
C ILE A 94 -9.21 2.40 1.46
N LYS A 95 -9.74 3.60 1.46
CA LYS A 95 -10.89 3.98 0.62
C LYS A 95 -10.56 3.99 -0.88
N TYR A 96 -9.35 4.39 -1.24
CA TYR A 96 -8.95 4.61 -2.63
C TYR A 96 -8.03 3.53 -3.20
N SER A 97 -7.76 2.47 -2.44
CA SER A 97 -7.17 1.23 -2.95
C SER A 97 -8.18 0.08 -2.92
N THR A 98 -7.96 -0.95 -3.72
CA THR A 98 -8.75 -2.18 -3.67
C THR A 98 -8.21 -3.11 -2.59
N CYS A 99 -6.90 -3.16 -2.42
CA CYS A 99 -6.24 -3.94 -1.39
C CYS A 99 -4.92 -3.29 -0.99
N VAL A 100 -4.69 -3.21 0.31
CA VAL A 100 -3.40 -2.89 0.92
C VAL A 100 -2.77 -4.18 1.45
N TYR A 101 -1.52 -4.44 1.10
CA TYR A 101 -0.75 -5.55 1.64
C TYR A 101 0.61 -5.06 2.11
N ALA A 102 0.99 -5.33 3.38
CA ALA A 102 2.20 -4.77 3.96
C ALA A 102 3.28 -5.82 4.25
N TYR A 103 4.51 -5.34 4.39
CA TYR A 103 5.58 -6.13 5.01
C TYR A 103 5.15 -6.56 6.41
N ARG A 104 5.55 -7.77 6.79
CA ARG A 104 5.17 -8.36 8.08
C ARG A 104 6.34 -8.48 9.04
N LYS A 105 7.56 -8.27 8.53
CA LYS A 105 8.78 -8.44 9.31
C LYS A 105 9.57 -7.15 9.45
N ASN A 106 10.07 -6.93 10.63
CA ASN A 106 11.06 -5.91 10.91
C ASN A 106 12.28 -6.58 11.58
N PRO A 107 13.46 -6.63 10.93
CA PRO A 107 13.81 -6.06 9.61
C PRO A 107 13.05 -6.68 8.44
N HIS A 108 12.90 -5.94 7.32
CA HIS A 108 12.10 -6.28 6.13
C HIS A 108 12.71 -7.43 5.31
N SER A 109 12.86 -8.61 5.93
CA SER A 109 13.39 -9.81 5.26
C SER A 109 12.39 -10.48 4.32
N ASP A 110 11.12 -10.07 4.37
CA ASP A 110 9.99 -10.62 3.63
C ASP A 110 9.51 -9.73 2.47
N SER A 111 10.26 -8.71 2.09
CA SER A 111 9.84 -7.75 1.05
C SER A 111 9.52 -8.41 -0.29
N ARG A 112 10.29 -9.43 -0.68
CA ARG A 112 10.05 -10.19 -1.92
C ARG A 112 8.79 -11.05 -1.81
N GLU A 113 8.65 -11.78 -0.71
CA GLU A 113 7.49 -12.64 -0.43
C GLU A 113 6.21 -11.81 -0.38
N THR A 114 6.27 -10.64 0.25
CA THR A 114 5.17 -9.67 0.29
C THR A 114 4.76 -9.22 -1.11
N ALA A 115 5.71 -8.84 -1.95
CA ALA A 115 5.41 -8.42 -3.33
C ALA A 115 4.80 -9.57 -4.16
N VAL A 116 5.30 -10.80 -4.00
CA VAL A 116 4.75 -11.99 -4.67
C VAL A 116 3.33 -12.28 -4.18
N LYS A 117 3.07 -12.19 -2.88
CA LYS A 117 1.73 -12.42 -2.32
C LYS A 117 0.74 -11.34 -2.78
N ALA A 118 1.15 -10.07 -2.75
CA ALA A 118 0.33 -8.97 -3.25
C ALA A 118 0.00 -9.13 -4.75
N ALA A 119 0.95 -9.59 -5.56
CA ALA A 119 0.69 -9.90 -6.97
C ALA A 119 -0.25 -11.10 -7.15
N SER A 120 -0.20 -12.11 -6.26
CA SER A 120 -1.18 -13.20 -6.23
C SER A 120 -2.57 -12.69 -5.90
N ILE A 121 -2.70 -11.84 -4.87
CA ILE A 121 -3.98 -11.20 -4.51
C ILE A 121 -4.54 -10.43 -5.71
N LEU A 122 -3.71 -9.71 -6.45
CA LEU A 122 -4.15 -9.02 -7.65
C LEU A 122 -4.74 -9.98 -8.69
N ASN A 123 -4.14 -11.16 -8.89
CA ASN A 123 -4.70 -12.18 -9.78
C ASN A 123 -6.05 -12.72 -9.28
N ASP A 124 -6.19 -12.90 -7.97
CA ASP A 124 -7.43 -13.37 -7.36
C ASP A 124 -8.55 -12.32 -7.50
N LEU A 125 -8.22 -11.02 -7.47
CA LEU A 125 -9.15 -9.92 -7.70
C LEU A 125 -9.74 -9.89 -9.12
N PHE A 126 -9.07 -10.45 -10.12
CA PHE A 126 -9.63 -10.61 -11.45
C PHE A 126 -10.72 -11.69 -11.50
N ILE A 127 -10.69 -12.65 -10.60
CA ILE A 127 -11.67 -13.74 -10.50
C ILE A 127 -12.79 -13.36 -9.56
N ASN A 128 -12.45 -12.80 -8.41
CA ASN A 128 -13.39 -12.33 -7.38
C ASN A 128 -13.06 -10.88 -6.99
N PRO A 129 -13.71 -9.89 -7.60
CA PRO A 129 -13.43 -8.48 -7.33
C PRO A 129 -14.05 -7.96 -6.02
N ASN A 130 -14.90 -8.76 -5.35
CA ASN A 130 -15.60 -8.35 -4.15
C ASN A 130 -14.73 -8.57 -2.91
N VAL A 131 -13.81 -7.64 -2.69
CA VAL A 131 -12.96 -7.59 -1.49
C VAL A 131 -13.30 -6.34 -0.69
N GLU A 132 -13.43 -6.50 0.62
CA GLU A 132 -13.63 -5.40 1.55
C GLU A 132 -12.38 -5.23 2.42
N GLN A 133 -12.01 -4.00 2.66
CA GLN A 133 -10.93 -3.63 3.57
C GLN A 133 -11.51 -3.00 4.84
N ILE A 134 -11.00 -3.41 5.98
CA ILE A 134 -11.36 -2.83 7.28
C ILE A 134 -10.10 -2.23 7.89
N HIS A 135 -10.18 -0.97 8.32
CA HIS A 135 -9.14 -0.30 9.07
C HIS A 135 -9.57 -0.18 10.53
N LEU A 136 -8.69 -0.60 11.41
CA LEU A 136 -8.88 -0.48 12.85
C LEU A 136 -7.74 0.35 13.43
N ASP A 137 -8.07 1.57 13.86
CA ASP A 137 -7.13 2.40 14.59
C ASP A 137 -6.86 1.84 15.98
N THR A 138 -5.61 1.87 16.37
CA THR A 138 -5.22 1.60 17.76
C THR A 138 -4.96 2.92 18.49
N ASN A 139 -5.25 2.95 19.81
CA ASN A 139 -4.94 4.12 20.65
C ASN A 139 -3.47 4.14 21.11
N TYR A 140 -2.59 3.46 20.40
CA TYR A 140 -1.17 3.33 20.74
C TYR A 140 -0.30 3.98 19.68
N ILE A 141 0.72 4.68 20.12
CA ILE A 141 1.83 5.12 19.27
C ILE A 141 3.03 4.27 19.65
N LEU A 142 3.56 3.54 18.68
CA LEU A 142 4.70 2.66 18.87
C LEU A 142 5.98 3.34 18.34
N PRO A 143 7.07 3.33 19.09
CA PRO A 143 8.33 3.84 18.58
C PRO A 143 8.88 2.88 17.51
N PRO A 144 9.48 3.37 16.41
CA PRO A 144 10.02 2.51 15.34
C PRO A 144 11.02 1.45 15.83
N THR A 145 11.70 1.72 16.94
CA THR A 145 12.63 0.77 17.60
C THR A 145 11.93 -0.33 18.40
N GLY A 146 10.64 -0.17 18.68
CA GLY A 146 9.82 -1.10 19.49
C GLY A 146 9.05 -2.12 18.66
N VAL A 147 9.12 -2.03 17.32
CA VAL A 147 8.29 -2.84 16.40
C VAL A 147 9.05 -3.98 15.72
N GLY A 148 10.14 -4.45 16.34
CA GLY A 148 10.88 -5.62 15.86
C GLY A 148 10.06 -6.90 15.99
N THR A 149 9.83 -7.61 14.89
CA THR A 149 8.95 -8.78 14.86
C THR A 149 9.62 -10.10 15.30
N ALA A 150 10.91 -10.03 15.67
CA ALA A 150 11.63 -11.18 16.24
C ALA A 150 11.41 -11.37 17.74
N SER A 151 10.81 -10.38 18.43
CA SER A 151 10.57 -10.37 19.87
C SER A 151 9.19 -9.82 20.21
N ASP A 152 8.74 -10.09 21.43
CA ASP A 152 7.48 -9.56 21.93
C ASP A 152 7.54 -8.04 22.20
N PRO A 153 6.39 -7.35 22.05
CA PRO A 153 5.06 -7.89 21.79
C PRO A 153 4.74 -8.22 20.32
N MET A 154 5.49 -7.67 19.37
CA MET A 154 5.18 -7.76 17.94
C MET A 154 5.21 -9.19 17.40
N LYS A 155 6.11 -10.04 17.93
CA LYS A 155 6.16 -11.45 17.56
C LYS A 155 4.83 -12.15 17.82
N THR A 156 4.31 -12.05 19.05
CA THR A 156 3.04 -12.67 19.44
C THR A 156 1.86 -12.11 18.64
N ILE A 157 1.81 -10.80 18.42
CA ILE A 157 0.76 -10.15 17.63
C ILE A 157 0.75 -10.67 16.19
N LEU A 158 1.91 -10.76 15.56
CA LEU A 158 2.04 -11.29 14.20
C LEU A 158 1.63 -12.77 14.12
N GLU A 159 2.09 -13.58 15.08
CA GLU A 159 1.71 -15.01 15.16
C GLU A 159 0.20 -15.20 15.30
N GLU A 160 -0.49 -14.38 16.11
CA GLU A 160 -1.94 -14.45 16.24
C GLU A 160 -2.66 -14.00 14.95
N ALA A 161 -2.20 -12.93 14.30
CA ALA A 161 -2.74 -12.49 13.01
C ALA A 161 -2.65 -13.62 11.96
N LEU A 162 -1.50 -14.28 11.84
CA LEU A 162 -1.30 -15.41 10.92
C LEU A 162 -2.20 -16.62 11.26
N LYS A 163 -2.40 -16.93 12.55
CA LYS A 163 -3.31 -18.01 12.97
C LYS A 163 -4.77 -17.70 12.59
N ILE A 164 -5.17 -16.44 12.64
CA ILE A 164 -6.54 -16.04 12.23
C ILE A 164 -6.69 -16.23 10.73
N GLU A 165 -5.72 -15.78 9.92
CA GLU A 165 -5.71 -15.99 8.47
C GLU A 165 -5.78 -17.48 8.09
N GLU A 166 -5.03 -18.35 8.81
CA GLU A 166 -5.04 -19.79 8.55
C GLU A 166 -6.39 -20.46 8.86
N LYS A 167 -7.11 -19.93 9.83
CA LYS A 167 -8.39 -20.50 10.29
C LYS A 167 -9.59 -20.07 9.46
N ASP A 168 -9.50 -18.87 8.87
CA ASP A 168 -10.61 -18.28 8.14
C ASP A 168 -10.17 -17.96 6.69
N PRO A 169 -10.59 -18.80 5.72
CA PRO A 169 -10.23 -18.61 4.32
C PRO A 169 -10.88 -17.38 3.67
N GLU A 170 -11.82 -16.71 4.33
CA GLU A 170 -12.42 -15.47 3.85
C GLU A 170 -11.50 -14.28 4.16
N ILE A 171 -10.56 -14.42 5.10
CA ILE A 171 -9.58 -13.40 5.43
C ILE A 171 -8.36 -13.52 4.48
N ILE A 172 -8.22 -12.59 3.57
CA ILE A 172 -7.10 -12.56 2.63
C ILE A 172 -5.79 -12.22 3.33
N CYS A 173 -5.82 -11.23 4.22
CA CYS A 173 -4.68 -10.82 5.02
C CYS A 173 -5.09 -9.96 6.22
N ILE A 174 -4.25 -10.02 7.26
CA ILE A 174 -4.28 -9.08 8.39
C ILE A 174 -2.93 -8.36 8.41
N ASN A 175 -2.94 -7.08 8.10
CA ASN A 175 -1.76 -6.23 8.19
C ASN A 175 -1.68 -5.63 9.60
N VAL A 176 -0.53 -5.77 10.24
CA VAL A 176 -0.23 -5.10 11.52
C VAL A 176 0.79 -4.02 11.22
N MET A 177 0.31 -2.79 11.22
CA MET A 177 1.13 -1.60 11.00
C MET A 177 1.59 -1.01 12.32
N ALA A 178 2.80 -0.44 12.37
CA ALA A 178 3.37 0.03 13.63
C ALA A 178 4.36 1.21 13.45
#